data_01688b6030356705c0cf14ea1d4cf4a1
#
_entry.id   01688b6030356705c0cf14ea1d4cf4a1
#
_cell.length_a   1.000
_cell.length_b   1.000
_cell.length_c   1.000
_cell.angle_alpha   90.00
_cell.angle_beta   90.00
_cell.angle_gamma   90.00
#
_symmetry.space_group_name_H-M   'P 1'
#
loop_
_entity.id
_entity.type
_entity.pdbx_description
1 polymer ?
#
loop_
_entity_poly.entity_id
_entity_poly.type
_entity_poly.pdbx_seq_one_letter_code
_entity_poly.pdbx_strand_id
1 'polypeptide(L)'
;MLGSHFYNQIVRKNIVAFGTLFNNITMKSTDPSDGTVLEEIKVPLAYGPKQKFLVRLEENQSNRKVAITLPRLYFEMTGIDYDATRKTSPIQKYKTIIDGNGGEVRVQYVPVPYNLSFELGIIAKSQDDALQITEQILPYFQPSFSITLNMIPDMNEKRDVAVVLNNVGYEDEWDDSFYERRYIIYTLNFTMKSYLYGPYNTSDVIKKAIIHETLGDRAVNRRTITRTYTPKAKTDINTDGVIDAADDALVDAGDDFGFNEGIEFL
;
A
#
# COMPACT_ATOMS: atom_id res chain seq x y z
N MET A 1 -17.96 7.47 -15.82
CA MET A 1 -16.69 7.43 -15.05
C MET A 1 -16.81 6.70 -13.70
N LEU A 2 -17.96 6.69 -13.05
CA LEU A 2 -18.21 6.02 -11.76
C LEU A 2 -19.03 4.73 -11.88
N GLY A 3 -19.03 4.08 -13.05
CA GLY A 3 -19.91 2.93 -13.32
C GLY A 3 -19.26 1.54 -13.20
N SER A 4 -17.94 1.43 -13.09
CA SER A 4 -17.24 0.15 -12.91
C SER A 4 -16.82 -0.02 -11.46
N HIS A 5 -17.19 -1.16 -10.86
CA HIS A 5 -16.73 -1.51 -9.51
C HIS A 5 -15.24 -1.88 -9.56
N PHE A 6 -14.44 -1.24 -8.70
CA PHE A 6 -13.06 -1.63 -8.42
C PHE A 6 -12.75 -1.45 -6.94
N TYR A 7 -11.93 -2.32 -6.37
CA TYR A 7 -11.54 -2.24 -4.97
C TYR A 7 -10.13 -2.79 -4.74
N ASN A 8 -9.15 -1.90 -4.72
CA ASN A 8 -7.73 -2.25 -4.55
C ASN A 8 -7.32 -2.48 -3.08
N GLN A 9 -8.25 -2.32 -2.13
CA GLN A 9 -8.05 -2.46 -0.68
C GLN A 9 -6.94 -1.57 -0.09
N ILE A 10 -6.60 -0.46 -0.75
CA ILE A 10 -5.44 0.36 -0.38
C ILE A 10 -5.59 0.94 1.03
N VAL A 11 -6.76 1.51 1.34
CA VAL A 11 -7.00 2.07 2.69
C VAL A 11 -6.88 0.98 3.74
N ARG A 12 -7.46 -0.21 3.48
CA ARG A 12 -7.35 -1.37 4.39
C ARG A 12 -5.90 -1.80 4.59
N LYS A 13 -5.11 -1.87 3.51
CA LYS A 13 -3.67 -2.20 3.58
C LYS A 13 -2.91 -1.20 4.43
N ASN A 14 -3.18 0.10 4.29
CA ASN A 14 -2.57 1.14 5.11
C ASN A 14 -2.94 1.00 6.59
N ILE A 15 -4.20 0.73 6.93
CA ILE A 15 -4.64 0.50 8.31
C ILE A 15 -3.92 -0.71 8.91
N VAL A 16 -3.87 -1.83 8.20
CA VAL A 16 -3.18 -3.04 8.65
C VAL A 16 -1.68 -2.79 8.84
N ALA A 17 -1.05 -2.11 7.89
CA ALA A 17 0.37 -1.77 7.94
C ALA A 17 0.68 -0.87 9.14
N PHE A 18 -0.15 0.16 9.40
CA PHE A 18 -0.01 1.01 10.58
C PHE A 18 -0.10 0.19 11.87
N GLY A 19 -1.11 -0.68 12.01
CA GLY A 19 -1.23 -1.54 13.18
C GLY A 19 -0.06 -2.51 13.35
N THR A 20 0.53 -2.98 12.26
CA THR A 20 1.68 -3.90 12.32
C THR A 20 2.93 -3.24 12.90
N LEU A 21 3.12 -1.92 12.71
CA LEU A 21 4.25 -1.17 13.27
C LEU A 21 4.30 -1.25 14.80
N PHE A 22 3.15 -1.27 15.47
CA PHE A 22 3.04 -1.18 16.92
C PHE A 22 2.63 -2.49 17.60
N ASN A 23 2.53 -3.58 16.84
CA ASN A 23 1.99 -4.86 17.36
C ASN A 23 2.97 -5.64 18.26
N ASN A 24 4.26 -5.27 18.28
CA ASN A 24 5.29 -6.02 19.02
C ASN A 24 5.91 -5.24 20.17
N ILE A 25 5.20 -4.27 20.72
CA ILE A 25 5.67 -3.52 21.87
C ILE A 25 5.54 -4.40 23.11
N THR A 26 6.61 -4.51 23.88
CA THR A 26 6.68 -5.27 25.13
C THR A 26 7.04 -4.34 26.28
N MET A 27 6.53 -4.66 27.46
CA MET A 27 6.84 -3.97 28.70
C MET A 27 7.58 -4.96 29.62
N LYS A 28 8.57 -4.47 30.37
CA LYS A 28 9.33 -5.26 31.32
C LYS A 28 9.16 -4.67 32.71
N SER A 29 8.75 -5.52 33.64
CA SER A 29 8.80 -5.21 35.07
C SER A 29 10.12 -5.69 35.64
N THR A 30 10.88 -4.79 36.27
CA THR A 30 12.16 -5.09 36.91
C THR A 30 12.06 -4.97 38.41
N ASP A 31 12.79 -5.81 39.13
CA ASP A 31 12.95 -5.67 40.57
C ASP A 31 13.82 -4.45 40.87
N PRO A 32 13.32 -3.48 41.69
CA PRO A 32 14.07 -2.28 42.02
C PRO A 32 15.32 -2.54 42.89
N SER A 33 15.49 -3.74 43.47
CA SER A 33 16.63 -4.06 44.37
C SER A 33 17.84 -4.58 43.62
N ASP A 34 17.67 -5.41 42.56
CA ASP A 34 18.79 -6.02 41.85
C ASP A 34 18.68 -5.91 40.30
N GLY A 35 17.65 -5.27 39.77
CA GLY A 35 17.48 -5.02 38.34
C GLY A 35 17.09 -6.26 37.54
N THR A 36 16.74 -7.38 38.19
CA THR A 36 16.29 -8.58 37.50
C THR A 36 14.93 -8.36 36.85
N VAL A 37 14.75 -8.87 35.60
CA VAL A 37 13.47 -8.82 34.89
C VAL A 37 12.54 -9.86 35.54
N LEU A 38 11.48 -9.37 36.18
CA LEU A 38 10.48 -10.21 36.85
C LEU A 38 9.46 -10.75 35.84
N GLU A 39 8.99 -9.91 34.93
CA GLU A 39 7.97 -10.24 33.97
C GLU A 39 8.15 -9.45 32.67
N GLU A 40 7.92 -10.10 31.53
CA GLU A 40 7.84 -9.46 30.23
C GLU A 40 6.43 -9.64 29.66
N ILE A 41 5.73 -8.54 29.44
CA ILE A 41 4.35 -8.53 28.99
C ILE A 41 4.27 -7.88 27.62
N LYS A 42 3.70 -8.59 26.64
CA LYS A 42 3.36 -7.99 25.34
C LYS A 42 2.12 -7.10 25.50
N VAL A 43 2.23 -5.82 25.09
CA VAL A 43 1.14 -4.87 25.16
C VAL A 43 0.13 -5.15 24.03
N PRO A 44 -1.14 -5.44 24.35
CA PRO A 44 -2.15 -5.75 23.35
C PRO A 44 -2.55 -4.49 22.58
N LEU A 45 -2.58 -4.60 21.24
CA LEU A 45 -3.02 -3.55 20.31
C LEU A 45 -4.39 -3.91 19.73
N ALA A 46 -5.29 -2.92 19.61
CA ALA A 46 -6.58 -3.11 18.97
C ALA A 46 -7.01 -1.91 18.14
N TYR A 47 -7.72 -2.17 17.02
CA TYR A 47 -8.32 -1.12 16.19
C TYR A 47 -9.67 -0.69 16.74
N GLY A 48 -9.83 0.58 16.95
CA GLY A 48 -11.10 1.20 17.35
C GLY A 48 -10.92 2.53 18.08
N PRO A 49 -12.01 3.30 18.21
CA PRO A 49 -11.99 4.62 18.84
C PRO A 49 -11.71 4.55 20.35
N LYS A 50 -11.06 5.60 20.88
CA LYS A 50 -10.77 5.80 22.32
C LYS A 50 -11.99 5.47 23.19
N GLN A 51 -13.14 6.01 22.86
CA GLN A 51 -14.37 5.86 23.64
C GLN A 51 -14.80 4.39 23.84
N LYS A 52 -14.60 3.54 22.81
CA LYS A 52 -14.93 2.11 22.91
C LYS A 52 -14.13 1.40 24.00
N PHE A 53 -12.89 1.81 24.20
CA PHE A 53 -12.00 1.23 25.23
C PHE A 53 -12.32 1.78 26.61
N LEU A 54 -12.63 3.09 26.73
CA LEU A 54 -13.04 3.72 27.99
C LEU A 54 -14.34 3.12 28.52
N VAL A 55 -15.38 3.02 27.68
CA VAL A 55 -16.65 2.37 28.07
C VAL A 55 -16.44 0.93 28.56
N ARG A 56 -15.57 0.16 27.92
CA ARG A 56 -15.25 -1.20 28.37
C ARG A 56 -14.47 -1.24 29.69
N LEU A 57 -13.71 -0.22 29.99
CA LEU A 57 -13.03 -0.07 31.30
C LEU A 57 -14.03 0.28 32.40
N GLU A 58 -15.01 1.11 32.10
CA GLU A 58 -16.11 1.48 33.02
C GLU A 58 -17.07 0.29 33.27
N GLU A 59 -17.43 -0.46 32.24
CA GLU A 59 -18.30 -1.66 32.36
C GLU A 59 -17.72 -2.74 33.29
N ASN A 60 -16.41 -2.80 33.48
CA ASN A 60 -15.76 -3.71 34.43
C ASN A 60 -16.11 -3.43 35.89
N GLN A 61 -16.62 -2.25 36.22
CA GLN A 61 -17.07 -1.91 37.57
C GLN A 61 -18.43 -2.58 37.90
N SER A 62 -19.23 -2.91 36.91
CA SER A 62 -20.58 -3.45 37.03
C SER A 62 -20.65 -4.98 36.85
N ASN A 63 -19.88 -5.75 37.60
CA ASN A 63 -20.02 -7.23 37.76
C ASN A 63 -20.05 -8.09 36.47
N ARG A 64 -19.63 -7.60 35.31
CA ARG A 64 -19.50 -8.37 34.07
C ARG A 64 -18.04 -8.71 33.78
N LYS A 65 -17.75 -10.02 33.65
CA LYS A 65 -16.43 -10.67 33.57
C LYS A 65 -15.60 -10.42 32.29
N VAL A 66 -15.64 -9.27 31.68
CA VAL A 66 -14.75 -8.97 30.54
C VAL A 66 -13.71 -7.95 31.00
N ALA A 67 -12.72 -8.43 31.73
CA ALA A 67 -11.60 -7.60 32.15
C ALA A 67 -10.73 -7.20 30.96
N ILE A 68 -10.65 -5.92 30.67
CA ILE A 68 -9.60 -5.38 29.80
C ILE A 68 -8.33 -5.26 30.64
N THR A 69 -7.26 -5.90 30.20
CA THR A 69 -5.94 -5.75 30.82
C THR A 69 -5.30 -4.42 30.38
N LEU A 70 -4.73 -3.70 31.33
CA LEU A 70 -3.88 -2.54 31.10
C LEU A 70 -2.43 -2.91 31.45
N PRO A 71 -1.43 -2.33 30.77
CA PRO A 71 -1.52 -1.33 29.71
C PRO A 71 -2.04 -1.88 28.38
N ARG A 72 -2.60 -0.99 27.54
CA ARG A 72 -3.16 -1.34 26.23
C ARG A 72 -2.93 -0.24 25.20
N LEU A 73 -2.74 -0.65 23.96
CA LEU A 73 -2.71 0.23 22.80
C LEU A 73 -4.02 0.15 22.04
N TYR A 74 -4.49 1.28 21.56
CA TYR A 74 -5.54 1.35 20.54
C TYR A 74 -5.10 2.25 19.40
N PHE A 75 -5.66 2.05 18.23
CA PHE A 75 -5.47 2.99 17.13
C PHE A 75 -6.72 3.08 16.28
N GLU A 76 -6.90 4.25 15.67
CA GLU A 76 -7.96 4.49 14.71
C GLU A 76 -7.51 5.42 13.59
N MET A 77 -8.17 5.32 12.46
CA MET A 77 -8.03 6.28 11.38
C MET A 77 -9.02 7.42 11.61
N THR A 78 -8.51 8.64 11.77
CA THR A 78 -9.31 9.82 12.11
C THR A 78 -9.71 10.66 10.90
N GLY A 79 -8.97 10.55 9.77
CA GLY A 79 -9.29 11.32 8.57
C GLY A 79 -8.55 10.87 7.32
N ILE A 80 -9.03 11.38 6.18
CA ILE A 80 -8.42 11.21 4.85
C ILE A 80 -8.45 12.57 4.16
N ASP A 81 -7.28 13.13 3.86
CA ASP A 81 -7.13 14.46 3.27
C ASP A 81 -6.36 14.39 1.95
N TYR A 82 -6.80 15.15 0.95
CA TYR A 82 -6.07 15.27 -0.31
C TYR A 82 -4.80 16.10 -0.13
N ASP A 83 -3.66 15.59 -0.63
CA ASP A 83 -2.39 16.30 -0.57
C ASP A 83 -2.08 17.02 -1.89
N ALA A 84 -2.40 18.31 -1.95
CA ALA A 84 -2.17 19.14 -3.12
C ALA A 84 -0.67 19.36 -3.42
N THR A 85 0.21 19.21 -2.44
CA THR A 85 1.66 19.44 -2.60
C THR A 85 2.35 18.34 -3.40
N ARG A 86 1.83 17.12 -3.32
CA ARG A 86 2.31 15.94 -4.05
C ARG A 86 1.53 15.67 -5.34
N LYS A 87 0.69 16.60 -5.78
CA LYS A 87 -0.10 16.46 -6.99
C LYS A 87 0.78 16.20 -8.22
N THR A 88 0.47 15.14 -8.96
CA THR A 88 1.05 14.80 -10.25
C THR A 88 0.11 15.15 -11.40
N SER A 89 0.61 15.15 -12.64
CA SER A 89 -0.23 15.44 -13.81
C SER A 89 -1.32 14.38 -13.98
N PRO A 90 -2.60 14.77 -14.10
CA PRO A 90 -3.71 13.81 -14.23
C PRO A 90 -3.72 13.05 -15.55
N ILE A 91 -2.93 13.47 -16.53
CA ILE A 91 -2.86 12.85 -17.89
C ILE A 91 -1.84 11.72 -17.92
N GLN A 92 -0.90 11.70 -16.99
CA GLN A 92 0.17 10.71 -16.94
C GLN A 92 -0.38 9.32 -16.64
N LYS A 93 0.16 8.30 -17.33
CA LYS A 93 -0.24 6.90 -17.18
C LYS A 93 0.98 6.03 -16.92
N TYR A 94 0.81 5.04 -16.09
CA TYR A 94 1.73 3.91 -15.95
C TYR A 94 1.29 2.77 -16.84
N LYS A 95 2.26 2.13 -17.48
CA LYS A 95 2.05 0.91 -18.27
C LYS A 95 2.96 -0.17 -17.72
N THR A 96 2.40 -1.34 -17.47
CA THR A 96 3.14 -2.52 -17.04
C THR A 96 2.77 -3.68 -17.95
N ILE A 97 3.78 -4.43 -18.40
CA ILE A 97 3.61 -5.66 -19.15
C ILE A 97 3.65 -6.79 -18.13
N ILE A 98 2.72 -7.74 -18.25
CA ILE A 98 2.69 -8.91 -17.37
C ILE A 98 3.18 -10.10 -18.17
N ASP A 99 4.33 -10.63 -17.73
CA ASP A 99 4.90 -11.85 -18.29
C ASP A 99 3.98 -13.05 -18.00
N GLY A 100 3.86 -13.93 -18.98
CA GLY A 100 3.12 -15.19 -18.86
C GLY A 100 1.63 -15.13 -19.18
N ASN A 101 1.08 -13.98 -19.60
CA ASN A 101 -0.34 -13.85 -19.97
C ASN A 101 -0.52 -13.33 -21.41
N GLY A 102 0.31 -13.81 -22.36
CA GLY A 102 0.19 -13.47 -23.78
C GLY A 102 0.54 -12.02 -24.12
N GLY A 103 1.34 -11.33 -23.29
CA GLY A 103 1.74 -9.95 -23.53
C GLY A 103 0.66 -8.91 -23.18
N GLU A 104 -0.18 -9.17 -22.18
CA GLU A 104 -1.17 -8.21 -21.70
C GLU A 104 -0.52 -6.95 -21.14
N VAL A 105 -0.88 -5.80 -21.69
CA VAL A 105 -0.44 -4.49 -21.18
C VAL A 105 -1.50 -3.93 -20.25
N ARG A 106 -1.14 -3.67 -18.99
CA ARG A 106 -2.00 -2.95 -18.04
C ARG A 106 -1.63 -1.49 -17.99
N VAL A 107 -2.64 -0.66 -18.17
CA VAL A 107 -2.50 0.80 -18.21
C VAL A 107 -3.34 1.41 -17.10
N GLN A 108 -2.70 2.23 -16.26
CA GLN A 108 -3.35 2.91 -15.15
C GLN A 108 -2.94 4.38 -15.11
N TYR A 109 -3.86 5.23 -14.68
CA TYR A 109 -3.52 6.62 -14.39
C TYR A 109 -2.67 6.73 -13.12
N VAL A 110 -1.84 7.77 -13.08
CA VAL A 110 -1.01 8.08 -11.91
C VAL A 110 -1.89 8.18 -10.66
N PRO A 111 -1.46 7.59 -9.54
CA PRO A 111 -2.25 7.61 -8.32
C PRO A 111 -2.39 9.00 -7.73
N VAL A 112 -3.48 9.20 -7.03
CA VAL A 112 -3.81 10.44 -6.35
C VAL A 112 -3.23 10.43 -4.93
N PRO A 113 -2.44 11.44 -4.53
CA PRO A 113 -1.84 11.51 -3.20
C PRO A 113 -2.89 11.87 -2.14
N TYR A 114 -2.94 11.09 -1.07
CA TYR A 114 -3.77 11.34 0.10
C TYR A 114 -2.95 11.16 1.37
N ASN A 115 -3.25 11.98 2.36
CA ASN A 115 -2.77 11.85 3.72
C ASN A 115 -3.85 11.15 4.55
N LEU A 116 -3.47 10.05 5.20
CA LEU A 116 -4.32 9.33 6.14
C LEU A 116 -3.90 9.72 7.55
N SER A 117 -4.82 10.29 8.31
CA SER A 117 -4.58 10.66 9.69
C SER A 117 -4.90 9.48 10.61
N PHE A 118 -3.97 9.16 11.52
CA PHE A 118 -4.12 8.09 12.50
C PHE A 118 -3.88 8.63 13.90
N GLU A 119 -4.64 8.11 14.82
CA GLU A 119 -4.43 8.28 16.25
C GLU A 119 -4.01 6.94 16.85
N LEU A 120 -2.92 6.93 17.61
CA LEU A 120 -2.47 5.81 18.43
C LEU A 120 -2.56 6.25 19.89
N GLY A 121 -3.36 5.53 20.68
CA GLY A 121 -3.49 5.80 22.10
C GLY A 121 -2.88 4.71 22.95
N ILE A 122 -2.23 5.13 24.01
CA ILE A 122 -1.65 4.29 25.06
C ILE A 122 -2.46 4.52 26.31
N ILE A 123 -3.12 3.49 26.84
CA ILE A 123 -3.87 3.55 28.10
C ILE A 123 -3.12 2.72 29.14
N ALA A 124 -2.71 3.35 30.23
CA ALA A 124 -2.00 2.71 31.32
C ALA A 124 -2.54 3.14 32.68
N LYS A 125 -2.25 2.36 33.72
CA LYS A 125 -2.54 2.70 35.11
C LYS A 125 -1.39 3.46 35.77
N SER A 126 -0.16 3.12 35.39
CA SER A 126 1.07 3.72 35.89
C SER A 126 1.67 4.63 34.85
N GLN A 127 2.23 5.75 35.28
CA GLN A 127 2.97 6.64 34.41
C GLN A 127 4.26 6.00 33.89
N ASP A 128 4.89 5.18 34.69
CA ASP A 128 6.10 4.46 34.30
C ASP A 128 5.87 3.49 33.13
N ASP A 129 4.77 2.72 33.20
CA ASP A 129 4.34 1.83 32.13
C ASP A 129 4.10 2.59 30.82
N ALA A 130 3.41 3.74 30.92
CA ALA A 130 3.11 4.55 29.73
C ALA A 130 4.37 5.18 29.12
N LEU A 131 5.31 5.63 29.95
CA LEU A 131 6.59 6.18 29.50
C LEU A 131 7.45 5.10 28.84
N GLN A 132 7.51 3.90 29.44
CA GLN A 132 8.27 2.78 28.86
C GLN A 132 7.77 2.40 27.47
N ILE A 133 6.45 2.43 27.24
CA ILE A 133 5.87 2.19 25.91
C ILE A 133 6.18 3.36 24.97
N THR A 134 6.03 4.59 25.43
CA THR A 134 6.24 5.79 24.60
C THR A 134 7.70 5.90 24.14
N GLU A 135 8.65 5.64 25.03
CA GLU A 135 10.09 5.64 24.70
C GLU A 135 10.48 4.56 23.68
N GLN A 136 9.74 3.47 23.57
CA GLN A 136 9.97 2.46 22.54
C GLN A 136 9.48 2.93 21.16
N ILE A 137 8.57 3.91 21.09
CA ILE A 137 7.98 4.39 19.82
C ILE A 137 8.74 5.59 19.27
N LEU A 138 8.97 6.62 20.10
CA LEU A 138 9.44 7.93 19.66
C LEU A 138 10.76 7.92 18.87
N PRO A 139 11.79 7.15 19.22
CA PRO A 139 13.09 7.19 18.54
C PRO A 139 13.04 6.76 17.07
N TYR A 140 12.03 6.00 16.66
CA TYR A 140 11.88 5.55 15.27
C TYR A 140 11.36 6.65 14.34
N PHE A 141 10.79 7.73 14.89
CA PHE A 141 10.20 8.82 14.11
C PHE A 141 11.08 10.08 14.10
N GLN A 142 12.01 10.16 13.12
CA GLN A 142 12.95 11.28 12.93
C GLN A 142 12.82 11.91 11.54
N PRO A 143 11.86 12.72 11.24
CA PRO A 143 10.48 12.83 11.73
C PRO A 143 9.55 11.75 11.19
N SER A 144 10.00 10.88 10.25
CA SER A 144 9.17 9.90 9.58
C SER A 144 9.80 8.52 9.57
N PHE A 145 8.95 7.51 9.62
CA PHE A 145 9.28 6.11 9.37
C PHE A 145 8.66 5.67 8.04
N SER A 146 9.44 5.07 7.14
CA SER A 146 8.98 4.63 5.82
C SER A 146 8.74 3.13 5.79
N ILE A 147 7.58 2.73 5.24
CA ILE A 147 7.19 1.34 5.03
C ILE A 147 6.89 1.10 3.55
N THR A 148 7.36 -0.01 3.01
CA THR A 148 7.07 -0.41 1.63
C THR A 148 5.79 -1.23 1.58
N LEU A 149 4.79 -0.77 0.82
CA LEU A 149 3.51 -1.45 0.64
C LEU A 149 3.34 -1.88 -0.82
N ASN A 150 2.83 -3.10 -1.02
CA ASN A 150 2.36 -3.54 -2.34
C ASN A 150 0.95 -3.00 -2.57
N MET A 151 0.85 -1.88 -3.29
CA MET A 151 -0.40 -1.17 -3.53
C MET A 151 -1.32 -1.97 -4.45
N ILE A 152 -0.80 -2.41 -5.60
CA ILE A 152 -1.54 -3.20 -6.59
C ILE A 152 -0.72 -4.44 -6.93
N PRO A 153 -1.08 -5.60 -6.35
CA PRO A 153 -0.37 -6.85 -6.62
C PRO A 153 -0.37 -7.22 -8.10
N ASP A 154 -1.50 -7.00 -8.78
CA ASP A 154 -1.71 -7.33 -10.20
C ASP A 154 -0.82 -6.53 -11.16
N MET A 155 -0.23 -5.43 -10.71
CA MET A 155 0.71 -4.60 -11.47
C MET A 155 2.12 -4.61 -10.85
N ASN A 156 2.34 -5.40 -9.81
CA ASN A 156 3.58 -5.42 -9.00
C ASN A 156 4.01 -4.02 -8.52
N GLU A 157 3.02 -3.13 -8.30
CA GLU A 157 3.26 -1.75 -7.90
C GLU A 157 3.52 -1.67 -6.40
N LYS A 158 4.78 -1.48 -6.04
CA LYS A 158 5.23 -1.29 -4.65
C LYS A 158 5.58 0.18 -4.44
N ARG A 159 5.16 0.74 -3.30
CA ARG A 159 5.48 2.11 -2.92
C ARG A 159 5.88 2.24 -1.48
N ASP A 160 6.80 3.14 -1.25
CA ASP A 160 7.18 3.56 0.09
C ASP A 160 6.19 4.61 0.58
N VAL A 161 5.66 4.35 1.75
CA VAL A 161 4.68 5.19 2.43
C VAL A 161 5.33 5.70 3.71
N ALA A 162 5.47 7.03 3.81
CA ALA A 162 6.03 7.66 4.99
C ALA A 162 4.95 7.86 6.06
N VAL A 163 5.22 7.41 7.26
CA VAL A 163 4.42 7.66 8.48
C VAL A 163 5.14 8.72 9.29
N VAL A 164 4.51 9.86 9.46
CA VAL A 164 5.08 11.03 10.17
C VAL A 164 4.38 11.18 11.49
N LEU A 165 5.14 11.29 12.58
CA LEU A 165 4.61 11.66 13.90
C LEU A 165 4.45 13.19 13.96
N ASN A 166 3.23 13.65 14.20
CA ASN A 166 2.93 15.09 14.25
C ASN A 166 3.07 15.65 15.67
N ASN A 167 2.40 15.02 16.62
CA ASN A 167 2.42 15.45 18.02
C ASN A 167 2.09 14.30 18.97
N VAL A 168 2.45 14.50 20.23
CA VAL A 168 2.12 13.61 21.35
C VAL A 168 1.35 14.41 22.37
N GLY A 169 0.13 14.00 22.66
CA GLY A 169 -0.72 14.54 23.71
C GLY A 169 -0.61 13.69 24.98
N TYR A 170 -0.80 14.31 26.12
CA TYR A 170 -0.87 13.66 27.42
C TYR A 170 -2.15 14.10 28.12
N GLU A 171 -2.92 13.14 28.58
CA GLU A 171 -4.14 13.35 29.36
C GLU A 171 -4.07 12.48 30.62
N ASP A 172 -4.28 13.10 31.79
CA ASP A 172 -4.41 12.40 33.04
C ASP A 172 -5.87 12.55 33.50
N GLU A 173 -6.66 11.52 33.28
CA GLU A 173 -8.07 11.52 33.66
C GLU A 173 -8.18 11.09 35.12
N TRP A 174 -8.59 12.02 35.96
CA TRP A 174 -8.88 11.82 37.37
C TRP A 174 -10.38 12.01 37.59
N ASP A 175 -11.06 10.96 38.02
CA ASP A 175 -12.44 11.09 38.48
C ASP A 175 -12.48 11.48 39.96
N ASP A 176 -13.44 12.32 40.35
CA ASP A 176 -13.49 13.15 41.57
C ASP A 176 -13.58 12.36 42.91
N SER A 177 -13.61 11.03 42.88
CA SER A 177 -13.67 10.19 44.07
C SER A 177 -12.33 9.48 44.33
N PHE A 178 -11.88 9.53 45.59
CA PHE A 178 -10.62 8.93 46.07
C PHE A 178 -10.50 7.43 45.86
N TYR A 179 -11.56 6.77 45.45
CA TYR A 179 -11.66 5.33 45.21
C TYR A 179 -11.75 4.95 43.72
N GLU A 180 -11.81 5.93 42.80
CA GLU A 180 -11.97 5.68 41.37
C GLU A 180 -10.63 5.57 40.65
N ARG A 181 -10.65 4.81 39.55
CA ARG A 181 -9.44 4.40 38.85
C ARG A 181 -8.89 5.57 38.04
N ARG A 182 -7.65 5.92 38.27
CA ARG A 182 -6.87 6.85 37.46
C ARG A 182 -6.41 6.14 36.18
N TYR A 183 -6.62 6.76 35.02
CA TYR A 183 -6.06 6.33 33.75
C TYR A 183 -5.17 7.44 33.21
N ILE A 184 -4.02 7.01 32.70
CA ILE A 184 -3.10 7.86 31.99
C ILE A 184 -3.19 7.51 30.52
N ILE A 185 -3.43 8.52 29.67
CA ILE A 185 -3.61 8.36 28.25
C ILE A 185 -2.59 9.20 27.51
N TYR A 186 -1.73 8.54 26.71
CA TYR A 186 -0.91 9.22 25.72
C TYR A 186 -1.54 9.05 24.35
N THR A 187 -1.72 10.16 23.65
CA THR A 187 -2.29 10.20 22.32
C THR A 187 -1.23 10.65 21.31
N LEU A 188 -0.82 9.78 20.42
CA LEU A 188 0.15 10.06 19.37
C LEU A 188 -0.59 10.22 18.05
N ASN A 189 -0.46 11.38 17.42
CA ASN A 189 -1.08 11.66 16.13
C ASN A 189 -0.09 11.52 14.99
N PHE A 190 -0.48 10.72 14.00
CA PHE A 190 0.35 10.42 12.84
C PHE A 190 -0.32 10.83 11.53
N THR A 191 0.49 11.20 10.55
CA THR A 191 0.08 11.37 9.16
C THR A 191 0.81 10.37 8.29
N MET A 192 0.06 9.50 7.62
CA MET A 192 0.56 8.51 6.68
C MET A 192 0.37 9.01 5.26
N LYS A 193 1.49 9.23 4.53
CA LYS A 193 1.49 9.79 3.17
C LYS A 193 1.28 8.71 2.14
N SER A 194 0.03 8.39 1.85
CA SER A 194 -0.36 7.31 0.94
C SER A 194 -0.79 7.80 -0.44
N TYR A 195 -1.13 6.85 -1.32
CA TYR A 195 -1.61 7.07 -2.67
C TYR A 195 -2.83 6.19 -2.94
N LEU A 196 -3.87 6.77 -3.54
CA LEU A 196 -5.04 6.03 -3.99
C LEU A 196 -5.00 5.83 -5.50
N TYR A 197 -5.21 4.59 -5.92
CA TYR A 197 -5.17 4.16 -7.30
C TYR A 197 -6.58 3.94 -7.84
N GLY A 198 -6.82 4.40 -9.07
CA GLY A 198 -8.02 4.12 -9.82
C GLY A 198 -8.04 2.71 -10.43
N PRO A 199 -9.03 2.40 -11.27
CA PRO A 199 -9.04 1.17 -12.06
C PRO A 199 -7.94 1.17 -13.10
N TYR A 200 -7.43 0.00 -13.44
CA TYR A 200 -6.55 -0.20 -14.59
C TYR A 200 -7.33 -0.74 -15.78
N ASN A 201 -6.88 -0.41 -16.98
CA ASN A 201 -7.40 -0.96 -18.22
C ASN A 201 -6.38 -1.97 -18.78
N THR A 202 -6.87 -3.07 -19.30
CA THR A 202 -6.07 -4.05 -20.03
C THR A 202 -6.14 -3.75 -21.52
N SER A 203 -5.05 -3.91 -22.21
CA SER A 203 -4.97 -3.81 -23.67
C SER A 203 -3.99 -4.86 -24.20
N ASP A 204 -4.31 -5.38 -25.36
CA ASP A 204 -3.42 -6.31 -26.04
C ASP A 204 -2.20 -5.58 -26.63
N VAL A 205 -1.11 -6.31 -26.81
CA VAL A 205 0.10 -5.82 -27.48
C VAL A 205 -0.12 -5.85 -28.99
N ILE A 206 0.34 -4.80 -29.66
CA ILE A 206 0.36 -4.78 -31.13
C ILE A 206 1.44 -5.73 -31.61
N LYS A 207 1.03 -6.90 -32.15
CA LYS A 207 1.94 -7.92 -32.70
C LYS A 207 2.18 -7.79 -34.20
N LYS A 208 1.34 -7.03 -34.92
CA LYS A 208 1.44 -6.87 -36.37
C LYS A 208 1.21 -5.43 -36.80
N ALA A 209 2.13 -4.86 -37.57
CA ALA A 209 1.98 -3.55 -38.18
C ALA A 209 1.94 -3.70 -39.70
N ILE A 210 0.91 -3.16 -40.33
CA ILE A 210 0.77 -3.16 -41.81
C ILE A 210 0.81 -1.71 -42.28
N ILE A 211 1.74 -1.41 -43.17
CA ILE A 211 1.91 -0.08 -43.75
C ILE A 211 1.59 -0.17 -45.22
N HIS A 212 0.61 0.59 -45.68
CA HIS A 212 0.29 0.73 -47.10
C HIS A 212 0.88 2.02 -47.65
N GLU A 213 1.89 1.90 -48.51
CA GLU A 213 2.50 3.03 -49.19
C GLU A 213 1.95 3.14 -50.62
N THR A 214 1.26 4.23 -50.92
CA THR A 214 0.71 4.47 -52.26
C THR A 214 1.50 5.59 -52.93
N LEU A 215 2.21 5.25 -54.02
CA LEU A 215 2.91 6.18 -54.88
C LEU A 215 2.04 6.51 -56.09
N GLY A 216 1.68 7.76 -56.31
CA GLY A 216 1.05 8.21 -57.52
C GLY A 216 -0.02 9.26 -57.35
N ASP A 217 -0.23 10.06 -58.40
CA ASP A 217 -1.30 11.03 -58.52
C ASP A 217 -2.65 10.29 -58.65
N ARG A 218 -3.70 10.90 -58.13
CA ARG A 218 -5.06 10.33 -57.93
C ARG A 218 -5.74 9.73 -59.13
N ALA A 219 -5.15 9.85 -60.34
CA ALA A 219 -5.84 9.58 -61.60
C ALA A 219 -5.35 8.32 -62.38
N VAL A 220 -4.15 7.81 -62.16
CA VAL A 220 -3.61 6.70 -63.01
C VAL A 220 -2.69 5.77 -62.24
N ASN A 221 -2.98 4.45 -62.33
CA ASN A 221 -2.18 3.31 -61.89
C ASN A 221 -1.46 3.50 -60.52
N ARG A 222 -2.21 3.26 -59.47
CA ARG A 222 -1.67 3.19 -58.11
C ARG A 222 -0.80 1.97 -57.95
N ARG A 223 0.50 2.15 -57.81
CA ARG A 223 1.37 1.12 -57.24
C ARG A 223 1.27 1.23 -55.74
N THR A 224 0.73 0.20 -55.10
CA THR A 224 0.65 0.11 -53.64
C THR A 224 1.69 -0.88 -53.18
N ILE A 225 2.55 -0.46 -52.28
CA ILE A 225 3.49 -1.33 -51.58
C ILE A 225 2.90 -1.58 -50.20
N THR A 226 2.68 -2.84 -49.86
CA THR A 226 2.26 -3.23 -48.53
C THR A 226 3.44 -3.81 -47.80
N ARG A 227 3.85 -3.15 -46.71
CA ARG A 227 4.88 -3.67 -45.78
C ARG A 227 4.22 -4.22 -44.54
N THR A 228 4.54 -5.45 -44.21
CA THR A 228 4.05 -6.12 -43.00
C THR A 228 5.22 -6.41 -42.09
N TYR A 229 5.13 -5.93 -40.87
CA TYR A 229 6.12 -6.19 -39.83
C TYR A 229 5.49 -7.08 -38.76
N THR A 230 6.16 -8.21 -38.47
CA THR A 230 5.79 -9.14 -37.41
C THR A 230 7.00 -9.41 -36.50
N PRO A 231 6.81 -9.75 -35.22
CA PRO A 231 7.93 -10.11 -34.35
C PRO A 231 8.62 -11.37 -34.90
N LYS A 232 9.91 -11.49 -34.65
CA LYS A 232 10.75 -12.66 -34.99
C LYS A 232 11.43 -13.14 -33.72
N ALA A 233 11.18 -14.39 -33.36
CA ALA A 233 11.83 -15.03 -32.23
C ALA A 233 13.35 -15.12 -32.43
N LYS A 234 14.10 -14.89 -31.36
CA LYS A 234 15.55 -15.09 -31.29
C LYS A 234 15.94 -16.37 -30.54
N THR A 235 14.98 -16.92 -29.82
CA THR A 235 15.12 -18.14 -29.02
C THR A 235 14.02 -19.12 -29.39
N ASP A 236 14.28 -20.40 -29.20
CA ASP A 236 13.30 -21.46 -29.32
C ASP A 236 12.35 -21.39 -28.13
N ILE A 237 11.14 -20.82 -28.34
CA ILE A 237 10.15 -20.56 -27.30
C ILE A 237 9.30 -21.81 -27.07
N ASN A 238 9.00 -22.57 -28.13
CA ASN A 238 8.18 -23.78 -28.09
C ASN A 238 8.97 -25.02 -27.63
N THR A 239 10.32 -24.93 -27.55
CA THR A 239 11.25 -25.99 -27.12
C THR A 239 11.25 -27.24 -28.03
N ASP A 240 11.04 -27.06 -29.35
CA ASP A 240 11.11 -28.13 -30.32
C ASP A 240 12.52 -28.32 -30.94
N GLY A 241 13.46 -27.44 -30.60
CA GLY A 241 14.86 -27.46 -31.04
C GLY A 241 15.13 -26.66 -32.34
N VAL A 242 14.12 -25.96 -32.87
CA VAL A 242 14.24 -25.14 -34.08
C VAL A 242 13.59 -23.78 -33.86
N ILE A 243 14.25 -22.70 -34.26
CA ILE A 243 13.65 -21.35 -34.20
C ILE A 243 12.93 -21.11 -35.53
N ASP A 244 11.60 -21.10 -35.52
CA ASP A 244 10.78 -20.96 -36.71
C ASP A 244 9.55 -20.04 -36.53
N ALA A 245 8.63 -20.08 -37.51
CA ALA A 245 7.42 -19.27 -37.52
C ALA A 245 6.43 -19.61 -36.38
N ALA A 246 6.53 -20.80 -35.77
CA ALA A 246 5.74 -21.17 -34.62
C ALA A 246 6.21 -20.42 -33.38
N ASP A 247 7.53 -20.23 -33.23
CA ASP A 247 8.11 -19.38 -32.16
C ASP A 247 7.77 -17.92 -32.36
N ASP A 248 7.79 -17.42 -33.61
CA ASP A 248 7.42 -16.03 -33.92
C ASP A 248 5.99 -15.68 -33.43
N ALA A 249 5.09 -16.65 -33.46
CA ALA A 249 3.71 -16.49 -32.98
C ALA A 249 3.60 -16.45 -31.45
N LEU A 250 4.58 -17.03 -30.73
CA LEU A 250 4.60 -17.11 -29.27
C LEU A 250 5.36 -15.96 -28.63
N VAL A 251 6.06 -15.11 -29.41
CA VAL A 251 6.83 -13.96 -28.88
C VAL A 251 5.95 -13.05 -28.02
N ASP A 252 6.39 -12.81 -26.79
CA ASP A 252 5.79 -11.88 -25.87
C ASP A 252 6.49 -10.51 -25.86
N ALA A 253 5.80 -9.49 -25.35
CA ALA A 253 6.30 -8.11 -25.36
C ALA A 253 7.55 -7.88 -24.49
N GLY A 254 7.82 -8.79 -23.54
CA GLY A 254 9.00 -8.75 -22.67
C GLY A 254 10.23 -9.48 -23.25
N ASP A 255 10.05 -10.26 -24.32
CA ASP A 255 11.12 -11.06 -24.92
C ASP A 255 12.09 -10.21 -25.73
N ASP A 256 13.33 -10.69 -25.87
CA ASP A 256 14.27 -10.13 -26.84
C ASP A 256 13.99 -10.71 -28.23
N PHE A 257 13.34 -9.95 -29.08
CA PHE A 257 12.94 -10.36 -30.41
C PHE A 257 13.43 -9.42 -31.51
N GLY A 258 13.50 -9.95 -32.75
CA GLY A 258 13.71 -9.17 -33.96
C GLY A 258 12.38 -8.89 -34.68
N PHE A 259 12.48 -8.52 -35.99
CA PHE A 259 11.32 -8.28 -36.83
C PHE A 259 11.47 -9.02 -38.17
N ASN A 260 10.38 -9.61 -38.61
CA ASN A 260 10.22 -10.08 -39.98
C ASN A 260 9.57 -8.97 -40.81
N GLU A 261 10.11 -8.66 -41.98
CA GLU A 261 9.54 -7.73 -42.97
C GLU A 261 9.04 -8.49 -44.18
N GLY A 262 7.76 -8.37 -44.45
CA GLY A 262 7.16 -8.85 -45.72
C GLY A 262 6.82 -7.66 -46.62
N ILE A 263 7.21 -7.70 -47.89
CA ILE A 263 6.92 -6.65 -48.86
C ILE A 263 6.11 -7.26 -50.01
N GLU A 264 4.91 -6.72 -50.20
CA GLU A 264 4.04 -7.08 -51.33
C GLU A 264 3.84 -5.86 -52.24
N PHE A 265 3.97 -6.08 -53.51
CA PHE A 265 3.72 -5.07 -54.57
C PHE A 265 2.38 -5.39 -55.23
N LEU A 266 1.41 -4.48 -55.14
CA LEU A 266 0.09 -4.57 -55.75
C LEU A 266 -0.07 -3.58 -56.89
#